data_f3c4aef4f5470c4b8e6d7d70e7515c9d
#
_entry.id   f3c4aef4f5470c4b8e6d7d70e7515c9d
#
_cell.length_a   1.000
_cell.length_b   1.000
_cell.length_c   1.000
_cell.angle_alpha   90.00
_cell.angle_beta   90.00
_cell.angle_gamma   90.00
#
_symmetry.space_group_name_H-M   'P 1'
#
loop_
_entity.id
_entity.type
_entity.pdbx_description
1 polymer ?
#
loop_
_entity_poly.entity_id
_entity_poly.type
_entity_poly.pdbx_seq_one_letter_code
_entity_poly.pdbx_strand_id
1 'polypeptide(L)'
;MSATTELQFQHVHKAFGTTLAVRDVSFRIASRSFGVVIGPSGCGKSTLLSLAAGLDEPSSGYVFLGGREVRGIRDDVALLFQNYNLFPWMTAQANVAFGLTMRRMSRRAASAQALNYLNDVGLGACAPRIPDELSGGMKQRVALARALALKPSILLMDEPFAALDYQTRKIMQRYLLATRARTGATILLVTHDLAEALTLADRLIMLSGTPGTVQEVIDIKAPHPRDLSHPVLAGLMRKLEAHLEAEAASSEFTTEERNRIMADG
;
A
#
# COMPACT_ATOMS: atom_id res chain seq x y z
N MET A 1 26.70 8.92 -5.48
CA MET A 1 26.11 8.30 -4.27
C MET A 1 24.64 8.11 -4.54
N SER A 2 24.14 6.89 -4.59
CA SER A 2 22.71 6.62 -4.78
C SER A 2 21.97 7.19 -3.56
N ALA A 3 21.04 8.13 -3.80
CA ALA A 3 20.24 8.70 -2.73
C ALA A 3 19.51 7.56 -2.01
N THR A 4 19.56 7.51 -0.69
CA THR A 4 18.81 6.55 0.10
C THR A 4 17.32 6.87 -0.05
N THR A 5 16.50 5.86 -0.28
CA THR A 5 15.04 5.96 -0.39
C THR A 5 14.36 5.33 0.83
N GLU A 6 15.02 5.41 1.98
CA GLU A 6 14.49 4.95 3.26
C GLU A 6 13.28 5.79 3.65
N LEU A 7 12.22 5.14 4.14
CA LEU A 7 11.04 5.77 4.74
C LEU A 7 11.09 5.54 6.25
N GLN A 8 10.94 6.60 7.05
CA GLN A 8 10.98 6.52 8.51
C GLN A 8 9.87 7.37 9.13
N PHE A 9 9.18 6.79 10.10
CA PHE A 9 8.27 7.46 11.01
C PHE A 9 8.93 7.54 12.38
N GLN A 10 8.90 8.72 13.01
CA GLN A 10 9.50 8.98 14.33
C GLN A 10 8.48 9.64 15.24
N HIS A 11 7.99 8.90 16.25
CA HIS A 11 7.03 9.36 17.24
C HIS A 11 5.84 10.11 16.65
N VAL A 12 5.29 9.57 15.54
CA VAL A 12 4.24 10.23 14.77
C VAL A 12 2.90 10.12 15.49
N HIS A 13 2.28 11.27 15.68
CA HIS A 13 0.88 11.39 16.09
C HIS A 13 0.11 12.13 14.99
N LYS A 14 -1.13 11.74 14.74
CA LYS A 14 -2.04 12.46 13.84
C LYS A 14 -3.44 12.48 14.42
N ALA A 15 -3.96 13.68 14.58
CA ALA A 15 -5.35 13.93 14.95
C ALA A 15 -6.08 14.70 13.83
N PHE A 16 -7.36 14.41 13.66
CA PHE A 16 -8.29 15.15 12.82
C PHE A 16 -9.37 15.75 13.75
N GLY A 17 -9.26 17.05 13.99
CA GLY A 17 -10.06 17.70 15.04
C GLY A 17 -9.79 17.08 16.42
N THR A 18 -10.83 16.50 17.04
CA THR A 18 -10.73 15.83 18.34
C THR A 18 -10.39 14.34 18.24
N THR A 19 -10.42 13.76 17.04
CA THR A 19 -10.19 12.33 16.83
C THR A 19 -8.74 12.04 16.55
N LEU A 20 -8.09 11.28 17.44
CA LEU A 20 -6.72 10.82 17.25
C LEU A 20 -6.73 9.56 16.36
N ALA A 21 -6.12 9.65 15.18
CA ALA A 21 -6.07 8.55 14.21
C ALA A 21 -4.89 7.61 14.48
N VAL A 22 -3.69 8.15 14.76
CA VAL A 22 -2.50 7.37 15.11
C VAL A 22 -1.76 8.02 16.28
N ARG A 23 -1.15 7.18 17.13
CA ARG A 23 -0.46 7.61 18.34
C ARG A 23 0.91 6.95 18.46
N ASP A 24 1.95 7.77 18.60
CA ASP A 24 3.34 7.36 18.82
C ASP A 24 3.84 6.27 17.86
N VAL A 25 3.56 6.47 16.57
CA VAL A 25 3.96 5.52 15.54
C VAL A 25 5.42 5.74 15.18
N SER A 26 6.24 4.70 15.38
CA SER A 26 7.67 4.71 15.04
C SER A 26 8.06 3.42 14.34
N PHE A 27 8.50 3.52 13.08
CA PHE A 27 9.08 2.40 12.33
C PHE A 27 9.91 2.92 11.13
N ARG A 28 10.63 2.00 10.50
CA ARG A 28 11.50 2.30 9.36
C ARG A 28 11.38 1.23 8.28
N ILE A 29 11.30 1.65 7.03
CA ILE A 29 11.39 0.80 5.84
C ILE A 29 12.72 1.11 5.15
N ALA A 30 13.60 0.13 5.07
CA ALA A 30 14.91 0.30 4.45
C ALA A 30 14.79 0.65 2.96
N SER A 31 15.80 1.34 2.43
CA SER A 31 15.86 1.62 1.00
C SER A 31 15.75 0.34 0.18
N ARG A 32 14.97 0.37 -0.90
CA ARG A 32 14.79 -0.73 -1.86
C ARG A 32 14.08 -1.96 -1.25
N SER A 33 13.46 -1.83 -0.09
CA SER A 33 12.71 -2.90 0.55
C SER A 33 11.20 -2.72 0.42
N PHE A 34 10.48 -3.78 0.73
CA PHE A 34 9.03 -3.84 0.70
C PHE A 34 8.51 -3.82 2.15
N GLY A 35 7.96 -2.69 2.60
CA GLY A 35 7.23 -2.57 3.86
C GLY A 35 5.76 -2.87 3.65
N VAL A 36 5.15 -3.59 4.59
CA VAL A 36 3.70 -3.78 4.61
C VAL A 36 3.17 -3.43 5.98
N VAL A 37 2.12 -2.62 6.02
CA VAL A 37 1.36 -2.30 7.24
C VAL A 37 0.07 -3.09 7.22
N ILE A 38 -0.17 -3.86 8.28
CA ILE A 38 -1.43 -4.58 8.52
C ILE A 38 -2.10 -4.08 9.80
N GLY A 39 -3.37 -4.33 9.93
CA GLY A 39 -4.15 -4.00 11.12
C GLY A 39 -5.65 -3.88 10.81
N PRO A 40 -6.50 -3.75 11.82
CA PRO A 40 -7.94 -3.66 11.65
C PRO A 40 -8.37 -2.41 10.87
N SER A 41 -9.62 -2.38 10.42
CA SER A 41 -10.20 -1.19 9.79
C SER A 41 -10.22 -0.03 10.79
N GLY A 42 -9.90 1.18 10.31
CA GLY A 42 -9.92 2.38 11.15
C GLY A 42 -8.67 2.61 12.03
N CYS A 43 -7.69 1.69 12.09
CA CYS A 43 -6.46 1.89 12.89
C CYS A 43 -5.44 2.88 12.28
N GLY A 44 -5.80 3.66 11.27
CA GLY A 44 -4.95 4.73 10.73
C GLY A 44 -3.97 4.32 9.63
N LYS A 45 -4.11 3.15 8.99
CA LYS A 45 -3.23 2.70 7.89
C LYS A 45 -3.15 3.70 6.74
N SER A 46 -4.30 4.12 6.19
CA SER A 46 -4.36 5.10 5.09
C SER A 46 -3.85 6.47 5.53
N THR A 47 -4.00 6.83 6.83
CA THR A 47 -3.41 8.04 7.41
C THR A 47 -1.88 8.00 7.31
N LEU A 48 -1.24 6.87 7.62
CA LEU A 48 0.22 6.74 7.47
C LEU A 48 0.66 6.91 6.02
N LEU A 49 -0.10 6.38 5.05
CA LEU A 49 0.19 6.61 3.63
C LEU A 49 0.07 8.09 3.25
N SER A 50 -0.98 8.78 3.72
CA SER A 50 -1.17 10.21 3.46
C SER A 50 -0.03 11.05 4.02
N LEU A 51 0.43 10.74 5.25
CA LEU A 51 1.58 11.39 5.88
C LEU A 51 2.88 11.12 5.09
N ALA A 52 3.12 9.87 4.66
CA ALA A 52 4.28 9.52 3.85
C ALA A 52 4.26 10.16 2.45
N ALA A 53 3.07 10.37 1.88
CA ALA A 53 2.89 11.05 0.59
C ALA A 53 3.03 12.58 0.68
N GLY A 54 3.04 13.15 1.89
CA GLY A 54 3.02 14.59 2.11
C GLY A 54 1.69 15.25 1.75
N LEU A 55 0.60 14.48 1.74
CA LEU A 55 -0.77 14.99 1.58
C LEU A 55 -1.33 15.54 2.88
N ASP A 56 -0.81 15.06 3.99
CA ASP A 56 -1.10 15.49 5.35
C ASP A 56 0.20 15.72 6.11
N GLU A 57 0.12 16.50 7.19
CA GLU A 57 1.22 16.72 8.13
C GLU A 57 0.93 16.00 9.45
N PRO A 58 1.93 15.44 10.12
CA PRO A 58 1.74 14.88 11.45
C PRO A 58 1.37 16.00 12.45
N SER A 59 0.54 15.69 13.45
CA SER A 59 0.23 16.63 14.55
C SER A 59 1.43 16.80 15.49
N SER A 60 2.26 15.75 15.62
CA SER A 60 3.58 15.79 16.25
C SER A 60 4.42 14.60 15.76
N GLY A 61 5.73 14.64 16.00
CA GLY A 61 6.68 13.69 15.43
C GLY A 61 7.03 14.03 13.98
N TYR A 62 7.73 13.14 13.30
CA TYR A 62 8.28 13.41 11.98
C TYR A 62 8.18 12.21 11.05
N VAL A 63 8.01 12.49 9.75
CA VAL A 63 8.16 11.50 8.68
C VAL A 63 9.35 11.91 7.81
N PHE A 64 10.25 10.97 7.54
CA PHE A 64 11.42 11.21 6.71
C PHE A 64 11.42 10.30 5.49
N LEU A 65 11.85 10.85 4.36
CA LEU A 65 12.05 10.19 3.09
C LEU A 65 13.48 10.46 2.59
N GLY A 66 14.31 9.41 2.53
CA GLY A 66 15.71 9.56 2.13
C GLY A 66 16.49 10.51 3.06
N GLY A 67 16.19 10.50 4.36
CA GLY A 67 16.79 11.38 5.36
C GLY A 67 16.29 12.83 5.33
N ARG A 68 15.30 13.16 4.49
CA ARG A 68 14.68 14.49 4.42
C ARG A 68 13.28 14.40 4.99
N GLU A 69 12.93 15.37 5.85
CA GLU A 69 11.57 15.50 6.39
C GLU A 69 10.55 15.71 5.26
N VAL A 70 9.42 15.01 5.36
CA VAL A 70 8.30 15.18 4.43
C VAL A 70 7.50 16.41 4.83
N ARG A 71 7.55 17.46 4.00
CA ARG A 71 6.83 18.72 4.19
C ARG A 71 5.96 19.07 2.98
N GLY A 72 5.32 18.07 2.39
CA GLY A 72 4.47 18.22 1.22
C GLY A 72 4.76 17.19 0.14
N ILE A 73 4.03 17.30 -0.96
CA ILE A 73 4.06 16.35 -2.08
C ILE A 73 5.41 16.40 -2.79
N ARG A 74 5.93 15.21 -3.15
CA ARG A 74 7.21 15.06 -3.83
C ARG A 74 7.05 14.33 -5.16
N ASP A 75 7.79 14.76 -6.19
CA ASP A 75 7.73 14.17 -7.53
C ASP A 75 8.26 12.74 -7.62
N ASP A 76 9.09 12.31 -6.66
CA ASP A 76 9.66 10.97 -6.59
C ASP A 76 8.83 9.98 -5.78
N VAL A 77 7.66 10.41 -5.28
CA VAL A 77 6.66 9.60 -4.57
C VAL A 77 5.45 9.38 -5.46
N ALA A 78 4.96 8.14 -5.53
CA ALA A 78 3.66 7.84 -6.13
C ALA A 78 2.77 7.18 -5.09
N LEU A 79 1.49 7.59 -5.06
CA LEU A 79 0.48 7.02 -4.20
C LEU A 79 -0.64 6.40 -5.05
N LEU A 80 -0.94 5.13 -4.77
CA LEU A 80 -2.12 4.45 -5.27
C LEU A 80 -3.17 4.42 -4.17
N PHE A 81 -4.28 5.09 -4.41
CA PHE A 81 -5.41 5.17 -3.49
C PHE A 81 -6.32 3.95 -3.61
N GLN A 82 -7.02 3.60 -2.54
CA GLN A 82 -8.04 2.55 -2.51
C GLN A 82 -9.13 2.75 -3.59
N ASN A 83 -9.58 3.98 -3.81
CA ASN A 83 -10.60 4.34 -4.80
C ASN A 83 -10.05 4.58 -6.21
N TYR A 84 -8.88 4.08 -6.56
CA TYR A 84 -8.19 4.16 -7.86
C TYR A 84 -7.96 5.59 -8.37
N ASN A 85 -8.85 6.54 -8.14
CA ASN A 85 -8.81 7.95 -8.55
C ASN A 85 -8.42 8.13 -10.02
N LEU A 86 -9.03 7.33 -10.91
CA LEU A 86 -8.88 7.50 -12.35
C LEU A 86 -9.69 8.71 -12.80
N PHE A 87 -9.15 9.46 -13.78
CA PHE A 87 -9.87 10.55 -14.43
C PHE A 87 -10.99 9.96 -15.29
N PRO A 88 -12.29 10.15 -14.95
CA PRO A 88 -13.39 9.45 -15.60
C PRO A 88 -13.59 9.86 -17.07
N TRP A 89 -13.13 11.05 -17.46
CA TRP A 89 -13.18 11.57 -18.84
C TRP A 89 -11.98 11.17 -19.71
N MET A 90 -11.01 10.46 -19.16
CA MET A 90 -9.80 10.01 -19.86
C MET A 90 -9.85 8.51 -20.12
N THR A 91 -9.31 8.08 -21.26
CA THR A 91 -9.10 6.66 -21.54
C THR A 91 -8.10 6.04 -20.56
N ALA A 92 -8.05 4.72 -20.47
CA ALA A 92 -7.04 4.00 -19.67
C ALA A 92 -5.62 4.44 -20.04
N GLN A 93 -5.32 4.53 -21.34
CA GLN A 93 -4.02 4.99 -21.84
C GLN A 93 -3.73 6.44 -21.46
N ALA A 94 -4.71 7.33 -21.59
CA ALA A 94 -4.55 8.73 -21.21
C ALA A 94 -4.35 8.90 -19.69
N ASN A 95 -5.05 8.11 -18.87
CA ASN A 95 -4.83 8.06 -17.42
C ASN A 95 -3.38 7.71 -17.06
N VAL A 96 -2.82 6.69 -17.70
CA VAL A 96 -1.42 6.28 -17.46
C VAL A 96 -0.44 7.30 -18.02
N ALA A 97 -0.71 7.88 -19.19
CA ALA A 97 0.15 8.87 -19.83
C ALA A 97 0.17 10.23 -19.11
N PHE A 98 -0.87 10.56 -18.33
CA PHE A 98 -1.04 11.89 -17.73
C PHE A 98 0.17 12.35 -16.93
N GLY A 99 0.64 11.55 -15.98
CA GLY A 99 1.79 11.92 -15.17
C GLY A 99 3.10 12.06 -15.96
N LEU A 100 3.24 11.28 -17.06
CA LEU A 100 4.40 11.37 -17.94
C LEU A 100 4.41 12.69 -18.71
N THR A 101 3.23 13.17 -19.16
CA THR A 101 3.11 14.47 -19.83
C THR A 101 3.39 15.64 -18.88
N MET A 102 2.98 15.53 -17.61
CA MET A 102 3.30 16.53 -16.58
C MET A 102 4.82 16.62 -16.34
N ARG A 103 5.57 15.52 -16.53
CA ARG A 103 7.04 15.48 -16.49
C ARG A 103 7.70 15.90 -17.82
N ARG A 104 6.99 16.67 -18.65
CA ARG A 104 7.46 17.24 -19.93
C ARG A 104 7.81 16.20 -21.03
N MET A 105 7.33 14.95 -20.88
CA MET A 105 7.44 13.98 -21.96
C MET A 105 6.49 14.38 -23.11
N SER A 106 6.92 14.21 -24.36
CA SER A 106 6.04 14.48 -25.51
C SER A 106 4.81 13.57 -25.47
N ARG A 107 3.65 14.06 -25.93
CA ARG A 107 2.38 13.30 -25.93
C ARG A 107 2.52 11.94 -26.61
N ARG A 108 3.25 11.89 -27.75
CA ARG A 108 3.49 10.65 -28.49
C ARG A 108 4.31 9.64 -27.66
N ALA A 109 5.39 10.09 -27.03
CA ALA A 109 6.24 9.24 -26.22
C ALA A 109 5.51 8.77 -24.96
N ALA A 110 4.78 9.66 -24.27
CA ALA A 110 3.98 9.34 -23.08
C ALA A 110 2.89 8.30 -23.41
N SER A 111 2.19 8.47 -24.55
CA SER A 111 1.17 7.53 -25.01
C SER A 111 1.76 6.15 -25.32
N ALA A 112 2.89 6.08 -26.02
CA ALA A 112 3.58 4.81 -26.30
C ALA A 112 4.06 4.11 -25.02
N GLN A 113 4.65 4.86 -24.10
CA GLN A 113 5.09 4.31 -22.81
C GLN A 113 3.90 3.84 -21.95
N ALA A 114 2.80 4.59 -21.93
CA ALA A 114 1.58 4.21 -21.23
C ALA A 114 1.00 2.88 -21.74
N LEU A 115 1.01 2.67 -23.06
CA LEU A 115 0.57 1.41 -23.66
C LEU A 115 1.44 0.23 -23.22
N ASN A 116 2.76 0.42 -23.10
CA ASN A 116 3.64 -0.64 -22.58
C ASN A 116 3.26 -1.02 -21.13
N TYR A 117 3.02 -0.04 -20.25
CA TYR A 117 2.58 -0.33 -18.88
C TYR A 117 1.19 -0.99 -18.83
N LEU A 118 0.28 -0.63 -19.74
CA LEU A 118 -1.01 -1.33 -19.85
C LEU A 118 -0.85 -2.76 -20.34
N ASN A 119 0.07 -3.02 -21.27
CA ASN A 119 0.41 -4.39 -21.69
C ASN A 119 0.98 -5.21 -20.53
N ASP A 120 1.88 -4.61 -19.75
CA ASP A 120 2.49 -5.26 -18.58
C ASP A 120 1.45 -5.71 -17.53
N VAL A 121 0.35 -4.97 -17.39
CA VAL A 121 -0.76 -5.34 -16.50
C VAL A 121 -1.91 -6.09 -17.20
N GLY A 122 -1.69 -6.52 -18.47
CA GLY A 122 -2.65 -7.31 -19.24
C GLY A 122 -3.87 -6.52 -19.72
N LEU A 123 -3.73 -5.20 -19.94
CA LEU A 123 -4.83 -4.30 -20.34
C LEU A 123 -4.56 -3.54 -21.66
N GLY A 124 -3.61 -3.98 -22.49
CA GLY A 124 -3.29 -3.30 -23.74
C GLY A 124 -4.49 -3.14 -24.68
N ALA A 125 -5.32 -4.18 -24.82
CA ALA A 125 -6.55 -4.13 -25.61
C ALA A 125 -7.62 -3.16 -25.05
N CYS A 126 -7.51 -2.79 -23.77
CA CYS A 126 -8.44 -1.86 -23.11
C CYS A 126 -7.92 -0.42 -23.07
N ALA A 127 -6.79 -0.13 -23.71
CA ALA A 127 -6.18 1.19 -23.74
C ALA A 127 -7.13 2.33 -24.16
N PRO A 128 -8.03 2.18 -25.16
CA PRO A 128 -8.96 3.23 -25.56
C PRO A 128 -10.20 3.37 -24.65
N ARG A 129 -10.46 2.45 -23.73
CA ARG A 129 -11.65 2.48 -22.87
C ARG A 129 -11.54 3.54 -21.78
N ILE A 130 -12.68 4.16 -21.44
CA ILE A 130 -12.79 5.06 -20.26
C ILE A 130 -13.09 4.25 -19.00
N PRO A 131 -12.87 4.80 -17.78
CA PRO A 131 -13.08 4.07 -16.52
C PRO A 131 -14.46 3.41 -16.38
N ASP A 132 -15.54 4.02 -16.89
CA ASP A 132 -16.90 3.45 -16.76
C ASP A 132 -17.09 2.16 -17.59
N GLU A 133 -16.23 1.92 -18.57
CA GLU A 133 -16.21 0.70 -19.39
C GLU A 133 -15.29 -0.40 -18.80
N LEU A 134 -14.68 -0.15 -17.64
CA LEU A 134 -13.74 -1.05 -16.98
C LEU A 134 -14.35 -1.66 -15.71
N SER A 135 -14.09 -2.96 -15.48
CA SER A 135 -14.40 -3.59 -14.19
C SER A 135 -13.53 -3.00 -13.07
N GLY A 136 -13.92 -3.22 -11.80
CA GLY A 136 -13.15 -2.77 -10.63
C GLY A 136 -11.69 -3.24 -10.66
N GLY A 137 -11.46 -4.51 -10.95
CA GLY A 137 -10.10 -5.06 -11.08
C GLY A 137 -9.32 -4.51 -12.27
N MET A 138 -9.99 -4.13 -13.37
CA MET A 138 -9.34 -3.44 -14.49
C MET A 138 -8.96 -2.01 -14.10
N LYS A 139 -9.86 -1.26 -13.44
CA LYS A 139 -9.57 0.08 -12.91
C LYS A 139 -8.36 0.06 -11.98
N GLN A 140 -8.28 -0.94 -11.09
CA GLN A 140 -7.17 -1.11 -10.17
C GLN A 140 -5.84 -1.35 -10.89
N ARG A 141 -5.82 -2.20 -11.91
CA ARG A 141 -4.63 -2.44 -12.74
C ARG A 141 -4.21 -1.21 -13.55
N VAL A 142 -5.15 -0.41 -14.06
CA VAL A 142 -4.84 0.88 -14.71
C VAL A 142 -4.21 1.84 -13.72
N ALA A 143 -4.75 1.96 -12.50
CA ALA A 143 -4.20 2.82 -11.46
C ALA A 143 -2.77 2.39 -11.04
N LEU A 144 -2.53 1.07 -10.94
CA LEU A 144 -1.18 0.52 -10.69
C LEU A 144 -0.22 0.87 -11.84
N ALA A 145 -0.64 0.66 -13.09
CA ALA A 145 0.16 1.03 -14.27
C ALA A 145 0.49 2.53 -14.28
N ARG A 146 -0.48 3.40 -13.94
CA ARG A 146 -0.29 4.86 -13.82
C ARG A 146 0.77 5.21 -12.77
N ALA A 147 0.71 4.59 -11.60
CA ALA A 147 1.69 4.84 -10.53
C ALA A 147 3.09 4.37 -10.93
N LEU A 148 3.22 3.17 -11.52
CA LEU A 148 4.50 2.59 -11.94
C LEU A 148 5.11 3.30 -13.14
N ALA A 149 4.31 3.89 -14.03
CA ALA A 149 4.79 4.64 -15.20
C ALA A 149 5.69 5.81 -14.79
N LEU A 150 5.45 6.41 -13.63
CA LEU A 150 6.25 7.50 -13.08
C LEU A 150 7.64 7.06 -12.60
N LYS A 151 7.92 5.76 -12.53
CA LYS A 151 9.17 5.21 -11.97
C LYS A 151 9.54 5.87 -10.63
N PRO A 152 8.64 5.83 -9.65
CA PRO A 152 8.86 6.52 -8.38
C PRO A 152 10.01 5.90 -7.60
N SER A 153 10.71 6.70 -6.80
CA SER A 153 11.67 6.21 -5.81
C SER A 153 10.97 5.52 -4.66
N ILE A 154 9.76 5.99 -4.33
CA ILE A 154 8.89 5.43 -3.30
C ILE A 154 7.48 5.24 -3.86
N LEU A 155 6.96 4.04 -3.70
CA LEU A 155 5.60 3.66 -4.09
C LEU A 155 4.79 3.35 -2.83
N LEU A 156 3.75 4.13 -2.62
CA LEU A 156 2.78 3.98 -1.53
C LEU A 156 1.50 3.39 -2.09
N MET A 157 0.93 2.38 -1.44
CA MET A 157 -0.26 1.69 -1.96
C MET A 157 -1.26 1.36 -0.87
N ASP A 158 -2.51 1.76 -1.08
CA ASP A 158 -3.63 1.47 -0.20
C ASP A 158 -4.50 0.37 -0.83
N GLU A 159 -4.45 -0.83 -0.26
CA GLU A 159 -5.18 -2.04 -0.68
C GLU A 159 -5.12 -2.30 -2.21
N PRO A 160 -3.92 -2.40 -2.81
CA PRO A 160 -3.73 -2.39 -4.27
C PRO A 160 -4.27 -3.63 -4.99
N PHE A 161 -4.76 -4.63 -4.29
CA PHE A 161 -5.22 -5.89 -4.88
C PHE A 161 -6.64 -6.29 -4.45
N ALA A 162 -7.35 -5.43 -3.70
CA ALA A 162 -8.65 -5.76 -3.09
C ALA A 162 -9.73 -6.17 -4.12
N ALA A 163 -9.74 -5.54 -5.31
CA ALA A 163 -10.73 -5.83 -6.36
C ALA A 163 -10.30 -6.91 -7.36
N LEU A 164 -9.16 -7.59 -7.13
CA LEU A 164 -8.63 -8.58 -8.05
C LEU A 164 -9.06 -10.00 -7.63
N ASP A 165 -9.41 -10.82 -8.62
CA ASP A 165 -9.52 -12.25 -8.43
C ASP A 165 -8.18 -12.89 -8.03
N TYR A 166 -8.23 -14.08 -7.48
CA TYR A 166 -7.07 -14.78 -6.93
C TYR A 166 -5.90 -14.96 -7.93
N GLN A 167 -6.20 -15.30 -9.19
CA GLN A 167 -5.15 -15.54 -10.20
C GLN A 167 -4.51 -14.22 -10.64
N THR A 168 -5.33 -13.22 -10.94
CA THR A 168 -4.87 -11.89 -11.33
C THR A 168 -4.05 -11.26 -10.20
N ARG A 169 -4.49 -11.40 -8.94
CA ARG A 169 -3.77 -10.92 -7.75
C ARG A 169 -2.37 -11.50 -7.69
N LYS A 170 -2.21 -12.82 -7.83
CA LYS A 170 -0.88 -13.48 -7.84
C LYS A 170 0.02 -12.98 -8.98
N ILE A 171 -0.54 -12.77 -10.17
CA ILE A 171 0.21 -12.23 -11.30
C ILE A 171 0.70 -10.80 -10.98
N MET A 172 -0.17 -9.94 -10.45
CA MET A 172 0.17 -8.56 -10.11
C MET A 172 1.17 -8.45 -8.97
N GLN A 173 1.09 -9.31 -7.96
CA GLN A 173 2.08 -9.39 -6.89
C GLN A 173 3.48 -9.75 -7.43
N ARG A 174 3.56 -10.75 -8.31
CA ARG A 174 4.82 -11.12 -8.99
C ARG A 174 5.37 -9.98 -9.85
N TYR A 175 4.49 -9.32 -10.62
CA TYR A 175 4.85 -8.16 -11.42
C TYR A 175 5.41 -7.02 -10.56
N LEU A 176 4.80 -6.75 -9.42
CA LEU A 176 5.24 -5.73 -8.49
C LEU A 176 6.61 -6.06 -7.87
N LEU A 177 6.84 -7.31 -7.44
CA LEU A 177 8.13 -7.78 -6.95
C LEU A 177 9.24 -7.66 -8.02
N ALA A 178 8.95 -8.08 -9.27
CA ALA A 178 9.89 -7.96 -10.38
C ALA A 178 10.19 -6.49 -10.71
N THR A 179 9.16 -5.62 -10.67
CA THR A 179 9.32 -4.18 -10.92
C THR A 179 10.16 -3.53 -9.82
N ARG A 180 9.94 -3.86 -8.54
CA ARG A 180 10.78 -3.40 -7.43
C ARG A 180 12.24 -3.83 -7.63
N ALA A 181 12.49 -5.09 -7.95
CA ALA A 181 13.85 -5.61 -8.16
C ALA A 181 14.57 -4.85 -9.29
N ARG A 182 13.85 -4.51 -10.37
CA ARG A 182 14.39 -3.79 -11.52
C ARG A 182 14.62 -2.30 -11.25
N THR A 183 13.71 -1.64 -10.55
CA THR A 183 13.74 -0.17 -10.34
C THR A 183 14.48 0.23 -9.08
N GLY A 184 14.55 -0.66 -8.09
CA GLY A 184 15.08 -0.34 -6.77
C GLY A 184 14.16 0.59 -5.96
N ALA A 185 12.87 0.67 -6.29
CA ALA A 185 11.91 1.46 -5.52
C ALA A 185 11.72 0.89 -4.11
N THR A 186 11.56 1.77 -3.14
CA THR A 186 11.06 1.40 -1.81
C THR A 186 9.55 1.41 -1.85
N ILE A 187 8.92 0.39 -1.28
CA ILE A 187 7.45 0.23 -1.33
C ILE A 187 6.91 0.20 0.08
N LEU A 188 5.84 0.95 0.33
CA LEU A 188 4.98 0.79 1.50
C LEU A 188 3.57 0.46 1.03
N LEU A 189 3.10 -0.71 1.42
CA LEU A 189 1.76 -1.22 1.12
C LEU A 189 0.96 -1.33 2.40
N VAL A 190 -0.30 -0.97 2.32
CA VAL A 190 -1.29 -1.19 3.38
C VAL A 190 -2.29 -2.23 2.89
N THR A 191 -2.55 -3.23 3.72
CA THR A 191 -3.55 -4.28 3.42
C THR A 191 -4.12 -4.85 4.71
N HIS A 192 -5.27 -5.50 4.60
CA HIS A 192 -5.83 -6.37 5.64
C HIS A 192 -5.62 -7.86 5.32
N ASP A 193 -5.06 -8.19 4.14
CA ASP A 193 -4.81 -9.57 3.70
C ASP A 193 -3.42 -10.04 4.15
N LEU A 194 -3.41 -10.99 5.11
CA LEU A 194 -2.17 -11.56 5.66
C LEU A 194 -1.36 -12.35 4.63
N ALA A 195 -2.03 -13.01 3.68
CA ALA A 195 -1.34 -13.75 2.63
C ALA A 195 -0.59 -12.80 1.69
N GLU A 196 -1.18 -11.64 1.36
CA GLU A 196 -0.48 -10.57 0.63
C GLU A 196 0.72 -10.06 1.42
N ALA A 197 0.51 -9.75 2.69
CA ALA A 197 1.54 -9.21 3.56
C ALA A 197 2.75 -10.15 3.64
N LEU A 198 2.53 -11.45 3.91
CA LEU A 198 3.60 -12.43 4.00
C LEU A 198 4.24 -12.75 2.64
N THR A 199 3.49 -12.64 1.54
CA THR A 199 4.03 -12.82 0.19
C THR A 199 4.98 -11.69 -0.20
N LEU A 200 4.71 -10.45 0.20
CA LEU A 200 5.37 -9.26 -0.32
C LEU A 200 6.37 -8.61 0.65
N ALA A 201 6.08 -8.62 1.96
CA ALA A 201 6.83 -7.81 2.91
C ALA A 201 8.26 -8.33 3.18
N ASP A 202 9.26 -7.47 3.07
CA ASP A 202 10.57 -7.68 3.71
C ASP A 202 10.47 -7.28 5.20
N ARG A 203 9.62 -6.27 5.48
CA ARG A 203 9.29 -5.81 6.83
C ARG A 203 7.78 -5.63 6.97
N LEU A 204 7.22 -6.31 7.96
CA LEU A 204 5.81 -6.22 8.32
C LEU A 204 5.65 -5.36 9.57
N ILE A 205 4.74 -4.40 9.51
CA ILE A 205 4.37 -3.53 10.61
C ILE A 205 2.93 -3.85 10.98
N MET A 206 2.71 -4.29 12.21
CA MET A 206 1.38 -4.55 12.72
C MET A 206 0.91 -3.36 13.54
N LEU A 207 -0.19 -2.76 13.10
CA LEU A 207 -0.90 -1.72 13.85
C LEU A 207 -2.06 -2.35 14.61
N SER A 208 -2.35 -1.81 15.77
CA SER A 208 -3.50 -2.17 16.58
C SER A 208 -4.16 -0.96 17.23
N GLY A 209 -5.43 -1.14 17.63
CA GLY A 209 -6.19 -0.15 18.38
C GLY A 209 -6.73 1.02 17.54
N THR A 210 -7.50 1.85 18.20
CA THR A 210 -8.01 3.14 17.75
C THR A 210 -7.91 4.12 18.91
N PRO A 211 -6.91 5.04 18.90
CA PRO A 211 -5.95 5.36 17.83
C PRO A 211 -4.93 4.25 17.57
N GLY A 212 -4.50 4.14 16.29
CA GLY A 212 -3.53 3.14 15.89
C GLY A 212 -2.15 3.34 16.50
N THR A 213 -1.58 2.25 17.00
CA THR A 213 -0.22 2.18 17.55
C THR A 213 0.53 1.03 16.90
N VAL A 214 1.86 1.09 16.86
CA VAL A 214 2.67 -0.04 16.39
C VAL A 214 2.73 -1.10 17.47
N GLN A 215 2.15 -2.25 17.20
CA GLN A 215 2.16 -3.41 18.11
C GLN A 215 3.40 -4.26 17.94
N GLU A 216 3.76 -4.54 16.70
CA GLU A 216 4.93 -5.37 16.40
C GLU A 216 5.53 -4.98 15.05
N VAL A 217 6.85 -5.10 14.91
CA VAL A 217 7.59 -4.97 13.65
C VAL A 217 8.35 -6.26 13.40
N ILE A 218 8.09 -6.92 12.27
CA ILE A 218 8.63 -8.25 11.95
C ILE A 218 9.46 -8.17 10.67
N ASP A 219 10.72 -8.55 10.73
CA ASP A 219 11.56 -8.72 9.55
C ASP A 219 11.40 -10.13 8.98
N ILE A 220 10.97 -10.22 7.71
CA ILE A 220 10.76 -11.50 7.01
C ILE A 220 11.97 -11.78 6.14
N LYS A 221 12.85 -12.68 6.60
CA LYS A 221 14.11 -13.02 5.91
C LYS A 221 13.96 -14.06 4.79
N ALA A 222 12.77 -14.67 4.65
CA ALA A 222 12.52 -15.65 3.59
C ALA A 222 12.64 -15.00 2.20
N PRO A 223 13.40 -15.61 1.26
CA PRO A 223 13.59 -15.05 -0.09
C PRO A 223 12.29 -15.09 -0.91
N HIS A 224 12.19 -14.23 -1.93
CA HIS A 224 11.14 -14.30 -2.93
C HIS A 224 11.54 -15.23 -4.11
N PRO A 225 10.57 -15.93 -4.75
CA PRO A 225 9.15 -16.01 -4.41
C PRO A 225 8.92 -16.86 -3.15
N ARG A 226 7.95 -16.47 -2.32
CA ARG A 226 7.65 -17.15 -1.07
C ARG A 226 6.58 -18.22 -1.25
N ASP A 227 6.80 -19.35 -0.58
CA ASP A 227 5.79 -20.40 -0.38
C ASP A 227 5.23 -20.28 1.03
N LEU A 228 3.96 -19.86 1.13
CA LEU A 228 3.27 -19.69 2.40
C LEU A 228 3.02 -21.00 3.14
N SER A 229 3.15 -22.16 2.47
CA SER A 229 3.08 -23.48 3.10
C SER A 229 4.35 -23.84 3.88
N HIS A 230 5.46 -23.13 3.64
CA HIS A 230 6.70 -23.35 4.38
C HIS A 230 6.47 -23.14 5.89
N PRO A 231 6.93 -24.08 6.77
CA PRO A 231 6.58 -24.10 8.19
C PRO A 231 6.79 -22.76 8.93
N VAL A 232 7.84 -22.03 8.60
CA VAL A 232 8.15 -20.72 9.22
C VAL A 232 7.09 -19.68 8.87
N LEU A 233 6.69 -19.59 7.58
CA LEU A 233 5.67 -18.63 7.13
C LEU A 233 4.28 -19.05 7.56
N ALA A 234 3.97 -20.34 7.53
CA ALA A 234 2.70 -20.88 8.05
C ALA A 234 2.56 -20.65 9.56
N GLY A 235 3.66 -20.78 10.32
CA GLY A 235 3.68 -20.44 11.74
C GLY A 235 3.46 -18.97 12.01
N LEU A 236 4.08 -18.10 11.21
CA LEU A 236 3.89 -16.65 11.29
C LEU A 236 2.47 -16.23 10.91
N MET A 237 1.89 -16.85 9.87
CA MET A 237 0.49 -16.63 9.48
C MET A 237 -0.46 -16.88 10.64
N ARG A 238 -0.38 -18.06 11.26
CA ARG A 238 -1.22 -18.42 12.42
C ARG A 238 -1.06 -17.48 13.60
N LYS A 239 0.18 -17.03 13.89
CA LYS A 239 0.43 -16.05 14.95
C LYS A 239 -0.29 -14.73 14.66
N LEU A 240 -0.21 -14.23 13.42
CA LEU A 240 -0.83 -12.97 13.02
C LEU A 240 -2.36 -13.08 12.97
N GLU A 241 -2.90 -14.19 12.46
CA GLU A 241 -4.34 -14.49 12.47
C GLU A 241 -4.90 -14.44 13.90
N ALA A 242 -4.31 -15.21 14.82
CA ALA A 242 -4.74 -15.24 16.21
C ALA A 242 -4.68 -13.84 16.88
N HIS A 243 -3.69 -13.03 16.51
CA HIS A 243 -3.59 -11.67 17.07
C HIS A 243 -4.71 -10.76 16.54
N LEU A 244 -4.97 -10.76 15.21
CA LEU A 244 -6.04 -9.96 14.61
C LEU A 244 -7.43 -10.40 15.08
N GLU A 245 -7.67 -11.70 15.26
CA GLU A 245 -8.90 -12.25 15.83
C GLU A 245 -9.12 -11.77 17.27
N ALA A 246 -8.08 -11.82 18.11
CA ALA A 246 -8.15 -11.34 19.49
C ALA A 246 -8.46 -9.84 19.55
N GLU A 247 -7.90 -9.04 18.62
CA GLU A 247 -8.14 -7.61 18.52
C GLU A 247 -9.56 -7.30 18.01
N ALA A 248 -10.02 -7.97 16.97
CA ALA A 248 -11.40 -7.86 16.49
C ALA A 248 -12.40 -8.18 17.59
N ALA A 249 -12.18 -9.29 18.29
CA ALA A 249 -13.00 -9.69 19.41
C ALA A 249 -12.99 -8.66 20.56
N SER A 250 -11.97 -7.85 20.72
CA SER A 250 -11.91 -6.78 21.74
C SER A 250 -12.59 -5.48 21.32
N SER A 251 -12.76 -5.25 20.01
CA SER A 251 -13.25 -3.99 19.44
C SER A 251 -14.74 -4.01 19.07
N GLU A 252 -15.30 -5.18 18.72
CA GLU A 252 -16.67 -5.30 18.19
C GLU A 252 -17.75 -5.48 19.27
N PHE A 253 -17.40 -5.93 20.48
CA PHE A 253 -18.39 -6.19 21.52
C PHE A 253 -18.00 -5.56 22.84
N THR A 254 -18.90 -4.77 23.43
CA THR A 254 -18.83 -4.43 24.84
C THR A 254 -18.93 -5.70 25.68
N THR A 255 -18.42 -5.67 26.91
CA THR A 255 -18.47 -6.83 27.84
C THR A 255 -19.92 -7.34 28.03
N GLU A 256 -20.91 -6.45 27.94
CA GLU A 256 -22.34 -6.78 28.05
C GLU A 256 -22.88 -7.50 26.82
N GLU A 257 -22.47 -7.10 25.61
CA GLU A 257 -22.88 -7.76 24.36
C GLU A 257 -22.27 -9.16 24.24
N ARG A 258 -21.02 -9.35 24.67
CA ARG A 258 -20.38 -10.69 24.77
C ARG A 258 -21.15 -11.62 25.70
N ASN A 259 -21.53 -11.12 26.88
CA ASN A 259 -22.27 -11.93 27.85
C ASN A 259 -23.66 -12.32 27.33
N ARG A 260 -24.32 -11.49 26.51
CA ARG A 260 -25.58 -11.84 25.86
C ARG A 260 -25.42 -12.95 24.81
N ILE A 261 -24.44 -12.84 23.92
CA ILE A 261 -24.18 -13.85 22.87
C ILE A 261 -23.82 -15.21 23.48
N MET A 262 -23.05 -15.22 24.58
CA MET A 262 -22.66 -16.44 25.30
C MET A 262 -23.79 -17.03 26.17
N ALA A 263 -24.82 -16.25 26.50
CA ALA A 263 -25.96 -16.72 27.30
C ALA A 263 -27.10 -17.33 26.43
N ASP A 264 -27.11 -17.04 25.14
CA ASP A 264 -28.14 -17.50 24.18
C ASP A 264 -27.65 -18.70 23.31
N GLY A 265 -26.46 -19.26 23.54
CA GLY A 265 -25.89 -20.45 22.90
C GLY A 265 -25.63 -21.58 23.87
#